data_f1898c74abafd8550fc4410bcc77d3d2
#
_entry.id   f1898c74abafd8550fc4410bcc77d3d2
#
_cell.length_a   1.000
_cell.length_b   1.000
_cell.length_c   1.000
_cell.angle_alpha   90.00
_cell.angle_beta   90.00
_cell.angle_gamma   90.00
#
_symmetry.space_group_name_H-M   'P 1'
#
loop_
_entity.id
_entity.type
_entity.pdbx_description
1 polymer ?
#
loop_
_entity_poly.entity_id
_entity_poly.type
_entity_poly.pdbx_seq_one_letter_code
_entity_poly.pdbx_strand_id
1 'polypeptide(L)'
;MYDNTNASPTNRVTLTGRISSEPRYSHEIYGEAFYEFSLEVKRLSDMADTLPVVVSERLLLCCEVKVGKNVTVVGQLRSYNKLVEDKSRLMLNVFVRNIYDADRASTPNAIELHGFLCKPPVFRTTPFNREICDILLAVNRAYNKSDYIPAIAWGRNARFAKYLSVGEEIEITGRLQSREYQKKISEEVLVTKVAYEVSISKIDVIGAAFKAGDFNRRFDPTEAKHAYGMECGGVEIGG
;
A
#
# COMPACT_ATOMS: atom_id res chain seq x y z
N MET A 1 -26.27 -23.32 -6.29
CA MET A 1 -26.05 -21.94 -5.79
C MET A 1 -25.28 -22.09 -4.48
N TYR A 2 -23.95 -22.02 -4.52
CA TYR A 2 -23.15 -22.03 -3.29
C TYR A 2 -22.89 -20.59 -2.92
N ASP A 3 -23.56 -20.14 -1.87
CA ASP A 3 -23.42 -18.84 -1.26
C ASP A 3 -22.08 -18.80 -0.50
N ASN A 4 -21.03 -18.26 -1.12
CA ASN A 4 -19.69 -18.18 -0.54
C ASN A 4 -19.48 -16.79 0.08
N THR A 5 -20.37 -16.39 0.99
CA THR A 5 -20.43 -15.04 1.59
C THR A 5 -19.63 -14.88 2.89
N ASN A 6 -18.75 -15.84 3.27
CA ASN A 6 -18.00 -15.79 4.53
C ASN A 6 -16.47 -15.72 4.37
N ALA A 7 -15.93 -15.47 3.18
CA ALA A 7 -14.51 -15.17 3.07
C ALA A 7 -14.26 -13.71 3.52
N SER A 8 -13.54 -13.54 4.61
CA SER A 8 -13.05 -12.22 5.04
C SER A 8 -12.38 -11.51 3.86
N PRO A 9 -12.68 -10.25 3.58
CA PRO A 9 -12.08 -9.57 2.43
C PRO A 9 -10.56 -9.51 2.60
N THR A 10 -9.83 -10.07 1.63
CA THR A 10 -8.36 -10.13 1.65
C THR A 10 -7.68 -8.76 1.56
N ASN A 11 -8.44 -7.70 1.29
CA ASN A 11 -7.92 -6.36 1.08
C ASN A 11 -9.02 -5.34 1.35
N ARG A 12 -8.93 -4.64 2.47
CA ARG A 12 -9.87 -3.59 2.86
C ARG A 12 -9.13 -2.38 3.37
N VAL A 13 -9.46 -1.22 2.84
CA VAL A 13 -8.95 0.08 3.25
C VAL A 13 -10.11 0.99 3.60
N THR A 14 -10.02 1.68 4.72
CA THR A 14 -10.93 2.77 5.11
C THR A 14 -10.08 4.00 5.41
N LEU A 15 -10.31 5.08 4.67
CA LEU A 15 -9.65 6.36 4.90
C LEU A 15 -10.68 7.45 5.11
N THR A 16 -10.48 8.26 6.13
CA THR A 16 -11.27 9.49 6.36
C THR A 16 -10.33 10.67 6.34
N GLY A 17 -10.60 11.63 5.47
CA GLY A 17 -9.71 12.77 5.31
C GLY A 17 -10.31 13.87 4.45
N ARG A 18 -9.51 14.91 4.22
CA ARG A 18 -9.84 16.06 3.41
C ARG A 18 -9.35 15.88 1.98
N ILE A 19 -10.21 16.11 1.00
CA ILE A 19 -9.81 16.11 -0.41
C ILE A 19 -8.84 17.28 -0.63
N SER A 20 -7.62 16.97 -1.10
CA SER A 20 -6.53 17.95 -1.26
C SER A 20 -6.21 18.28 -2.72
N SER A 21 -6.79 17.57 -3.69
CA SER A 21 -6.66 17.89 -5.11
C SER A 21 -7.96 17.66 -5.87
N GLU A 22 -8.16 18.39 -6.97
CA GLU A 22 -9.27 18.13 -7.88
C GLU A 22 -9.14 16.74 -8.52
N PRO A 23 -10.27 16.05 -8.79
CA PRO A 23 -10.28 14.81 -9.55
C PRO A 23 -9.76 15.02 -10.97
N ARG A 24 -8.78 14.20 -11.36
CA ARG A 24 -8.21 14.20 -12.72
C ARG A 24 -8.49 12.88 -13.37
N TYR A 25 -8.81 12.88 -14.66
CA TYR A 25 -8.95 11.65 -15.44
C TYR A 25 -7.68 10.80 -15.33
N SER A 26 -7.86 9.53 -15.01
CA SER A 26 -6.77 8.56 -14.87
C SER A 26 -6.74 7.58 -16.04
N HIS A 27 -7.82 6.83 -16.24
CA HIS A 27 -7.93 5.80 -17.26
C HIS A 27 -9.40 5.39 -17.46
N GLU A 28 -9.65 4.54 -18.46
CA GLU A 28 -10.95 3.93 -18.73
C GLU A 28 -10.82 2.40 -18.76
N ILE A 29 -11.81 1.70 -18.21
CA ILE A 29 -11.91 0.25 -18.27
C ILE A 29 -13.34 -0.11 -18.65
N TYR A 30 -13.51 -0.81 -19.78
CA TYR A 30 -14.83 -1.25 -20.29
C TYR A 30 -15.89 -0.14 -20.39
N GLY A 31 -15.47 1.05 -20.82
CA GLY A 31 -16.38 2.19 -20.98
C GLY A 31 -16.71 2.93 -19.68
N GLU A 32 -16.08 2.56 -18.56
CA GLU A 32 -16.17 3.29 -17.29
C GLU A 32 -14.90 4.13 -17.05
N ALA A 33 -15.07 5.44 -16.91
CA ALA A 33 -13.98 6.35 -16.63
C ALA A 33 -13.61 6.34 -15.14
N PHE A 34 -12.31 6.42 -14.87
CA PHE A 34 -11.75 6.50 -13.53
C PHE A 34 -10.96 7.80 -13.36
N TYR A 35 -11.09 8.37 -12.18
CA TYR A 35 -10.47 9.64 -11.79
C TYR A 35 -9.59 9.43 -10.57
N GLU A 36 -8.48 10.16 -10.52
CA GLU A 36 -7.56 10.17 -9.38
C GLU A 36 -7.58 11.52 -8.68
N PHE A 37 -7.60 11.49 -7.35
CA PHE A 37 -7.41 12.65 -6.49
C PHE A 37 -6.60 12.29 -5.25
N SER A 38 -6.14 13.30 -4.51
CA SER A 38 -5.40 13.12 -3.28
C SER A 38 -6.27 13.35 -2.06
N LEU A 39 -6.15 12.48 -1.08
CA LEU A 39 -6.81 12.58 0.22
C LEU A 39 -5.77 12.86 1.30
N GLU A 40 -5.92 13.96 2.03
CA GLU A 40 -5.11 14.29 3.20
C GLU A 40 -5.72 13.65 4.44
N VAL A 41 -5.03 12.67 5.00
CA VAL A 41 -5.47 11.88 6.15
C VAL A 41 -4.60 12.21 7.35
N LYS A 42 -5.21 12.74 8.42
CA LYS A 42 -4.49 13.09 9.65
C LYS A 42 -3.98 11.84 10.37
N ARG A 43 -2.75 11.94 10.87
CA ARG A 43 -2.21 10.97 11.83
C ARG A 43 -2.70 11.33 13.24
N LEU A 44 -2.43 10.45 14.20
CA LEU A 44 -2.61 10.78 15.63
C LEU A 44 -1.66 11.89 16.12
N SER A 45 -0.59 12.13 15.37
CA SER A 45 0.30 13.30 15.51
C SER A 45 -0.22 14.45 14.64
N ASP A 46 0.42 15.63 14.75
CA ASP A 46 0.08 16.81 13.92
C ASP A 46 0.41 16.66 12.43
N MET A 47 0.99 15.53 12.05
CA MET A 47 1.32 15.21 10.66
C MET A 47 0.10 14.64 9.91
N ALA A 48 0.12 14.78 8.59
CA ALA A 48 -0.86 14.18 7.69
C ALA A 48 -0.16 13.38 6.57
N ASP A 49 -0.87 12.37 6.07
CA ASP A 49 -0.48 11.61 4.88
C ASP A 49 -1.30 12.08 3.68
N THR A 50 -0.66 12.40 2.57
CA THR A 50 -1.35 12.64 1.30
C THR A 50 -1.38 11.34 0.50
N LEU A 51 -2.56 10.76 0.37
CA LEU A 51 -2.75 9.41 -0.17
C LEU A 51 -3.49 9.45 -1.52
N PRO A 52 -3.02 8.74 -2.56
CA PRO A 52 -3.67 8.70 -3.87
C PRO A 52 -4.91 7.80 -3.83
N VAL A 53 -6.01 8.31 -4.36
CA VAL A 53 -7.30 7.64 -4.39
C VAL A 53 -7.82 7.61 -5.82
N VAL A 54 -8.29 6.46 -6.28
CA VAL A 54 -8.89 6.26 -7.60
C VAL A 54 -10.36 5.89 -7.44
N VAL A 55 -11.22 6.60 -8.12
CA VAL A 55 -12.68 6.50 -8.02
C VAL A 55 -13.31 6.41 -9.41
N SER A 56 -14.37 5.63 -9.55
CA SER A 56 -15.13 5.58 -10.80
C SER A 56 -16.02 6.83 -10.97
N GLU A 57 -16.29 7.18 -12.22
CA GLU A 57 -17.20 8.28 -12.57
C GLU A 57 -18.56 8.14 -11.89
N ARG A 58 -19.11 6.93 -11.80
CA ARG A 58 -20.40 6.68 -11.12
C ARG A 58 -20.40 7.12 -9.66
N LEU A 59 -19.29 6.89 -8.94
CA LEU A 59 -19.17 7.32 -7.55
C LEU A 59 -19.01 8.84 -7.42
N LEU A 60 -18.38 9.49 -8.41
CA LEU A 60 -18.32 10.96 -8.46
C LEU A 60 -19.70 11.60 -8.65
N LEU A 61 -20.60 10.93 -9.38
CA LEU A 61 -21.98 11.40 -9.55
C LEU A 61 -22.82 11.24 -8.27
N CYS A 62 -22.48 10.29 -7.41
CA CYS A 62 -23.21 10.01 -6.17
C CYS A 62 -22.74 10.85 -4.97
N CYS A 63 -21.52 11.38 -5.00
CA CYS A 63 -20.94 12.17 -3.93
C CYS A 63 -20.17 13.35 -4.52
N GLU A 64 -20.46 14.55 -4.04
CA GLU A 64 -19.71 15.73 -4.45
C GLU A 64 -18.25 15.60 -3.99
N VAL A 65 -17.33 15.41 -4.93
CA VAL A 65 -15.88 15.37 -4.68
C VAL A 65 -15.30 16.74 -5.03
N LYS A 66 -15.00 17.53 -4.00
CA LYS A 66 -14.49 18.90 -4.12
C LYS A 66 -13.34 19.12 -3.13
N VAL A 67 -12.32 19.84 -3.56
CA VAL A 67 -11.21 20.23 -2.69
C VAL A 67 -11.70 20.91 -1.41
N GLY A 68 -11.14 20.48 -0.28
CA GLY A 68 -11.51 20.97 1.04
C GLY A 68 -12.61 20.16 1.74
N LYS A 69 -13.40 19.37 1.00
CA LYS A 69 -14.45 18.53 1.59
C LYS A 69 -13.83 17.34 2.34
N ASN A 70 -14.41 16.98 3.49
CA ASN A 70 -14.07 15.79 4.22
C ASN A 70 -14.93 14.61 3.76
N VAL A 71 -14.30 13.49 3.44
CA VAL A 71 -14.96 12.27 2.99
C VAL A 71 -14.39 11.04 3.69
N THR A 72 -15.20 10.00 3.76
CA THR A 72 -14.75 8.64 4.08
C THR A 72 -14.81 7.79 2.82
N VAL A 73 -13.68 7.19 2.46
CA VAL A 73 -13.58 6.23 1.36
C VAL A 73 -13.35 4.83 1.90
N VAL A 74 -14.06 3.87 1.35
CA VAL A 74 -13.86 2.43 1.61
C VAL A 74 -13.49 1.78 0.29
N GLY A 75 -12.42 0.99 0.27
CA GLY A 75 -11.93 0.40 -0.95
C GLY A 75 -10.86 -0.67 -0.73
N GLN A 76 -9.99 -0.80 -1.69
CA GLN A 76 -8.91 -1.78 -1.73
C GLN A 76 -7.60 -1.09 -2.11
N LEU A 77 -6.50 -1.47 -1.46
CA LEU A 77 -5.17 -1.02 -1.86
C LEU A 77 -4.74 -1.78 -3.11
N ARG A 78 -4.42 -1.05 -4.17
CA ARG A 78 -4.00 -1.60 -5.45
C ARG A 78 -2.58 -1.20 -5.75
N SER A 79 -1.87 -2.09 -6.43
CA SER A 79 -0.53 -1.84 -6.94
C SER A 79 -0.48 -1.98 -8.45
N TYR A 80 0.36 -1.17 -9.09
CA TYR A 80 0.68 -1.28 -10.51
C TYR A 80 2.08 -0.75 -10.77
N ASN A 81 2.71 -1.26 -11.82
CA ASN A 81 4.01 -0.78 -12.25
C ASN A 81 3.85 0.34 -13.27
N LYS A 82 4.51 1.47 -13.02
CA LYS A 82 4.57 2.61 -13.94
C LYS A 82 6.00 2.79 -14.44
N LEU A 83 6.16 2.91 -15.75
CA LEU A 83 7.45 3.27 -16.34
C LEU A 83 7.69 4.78 -16.13
N VAL A 84 8.75 5.12 -15.41
CA VAL A 84 9.16 6.50 -15.14
C VAL A 84 10.66 6.59 -15.39
N GLU A 85 11.09 7.41 -16.35
CA GLU A 85 12.51 7.55 -16.71
C GLU A 85 13.16 6.18 -17.02
N ASP A 86 12.52 5.37 -17.87
CA ASP A 86 12.94 4.01 -18.26
C ASP A 86 13.12 3.01 -17.11
N LYS A 87 12.62 3.34 -15.92
CA LYS A 87 12.61 2.45 -14.75
C LYS A 87 11.19 2.14 -14.33
N SER A 88 10.92 0.85 -14.15
CA SER A 88 9.64 0.41 -13.59
C SER A 88 9.56 0.79 -12.11
N ARG A 89 8.48 1.46 -11.73
CA ARG A 89 8.20 1.86 -10.33
C ARG A 89 6.88 1.30 -9.88
N LEU A 90 6.89 0.71 -8.70
CA LEU A 90 5.68 0.31 -8.02
C LEU A 90 4.93 1.54 -7.54
N MET A 91 3.69 1.66 -7.99
CA MET A 91 2.74 2.67 -7.55
C MET A 91 1.64 2.02 -6.74
N LEU A 92 1.19 2.70 -5.71
CA LEU A 92 0.03 2.30 -4.90
C LEU A 92 -1.06 3.36 -5.03
N ASN A 93 -2.30 2.90 -5.06
CA ASN A 93 -3.47 3.76 -4.88
C ASN A 93 -4.58 3.02 -4.12
N VAL A 94 -5.51 3.76 -3.56
CA VAL A 94 -6.74 3.22 -2.98
C VAL A 94 -7.83 3.24 -4.03
N PHE A 95 -8.21 2.08 -4.51
CA PHE A 95 -9.31 1.89 -5.44
C PHE A 95 -10.62 1.87 -4.67
N VAL A 96 -11.39 2.94 -4.79
CA VAL A 96 -12.61 3.20 -4.02
C VAL A 96 -13.76 2.31 -4.49
N ARG A 97 -14.45 1.71 -3.53
CA ARG A 97 -15.70 0.97 -3.73
C ARG A 97 -16.89 1.78 -3.27
N ASN A 98 -16.72 2.52 -2.17
CA ASN A 98 -17.74 3.40 -1.62
C ASN A 98 -17.09 4.69 -1.14
N ILE A 99 -17.84 5.80 -1.28
CA ILE A 99 -17.46 7.12 -0.77
C ILE A 99 -18.66 7.74 -0.07
N TYR A 100 -18.42 8.35 1.08
CA TYR A 100 -19.44 8.96 1.91
C TYR A 100 -18.97 10.33 2.39
N ASP A 101 -19.91 11.20 2.76
CA ASP A 101 -19.57 12.36 3.57
C ASP A 101 -18.99 11.89 4.91
N ALA A 102 -17.92 12.54 5.36
CA ALA A 102 -17.25 12.11 6.56
C ALA A 102 -18.06 12.50 7.80
N ASP A 103 -18.57 11.49 8.49
CA ASP A 103 -18.83 11.61 9.90
C ASP A 103 -17.50 11.51 10.69
N ARG A 104 -17.48 11.95 11.94
CA ARG A 104 -16.30 11.87 12.81
C ARG A 104 -15.90 10.41 13.02
N ALA A 105 -15.07 9.88 12.12
CA ALA A 105 -14.55 8.52 12.25
C ALA A 105 -13.57 8.43 13.42
N SER A 106 -13.73 7.43 14.26
CA SER A 106 -12.82 7.13 15.38
C SER A 106 -11.43 6.70 14.90
N THR A 107 -11.33 6.13 13.69
CA THR A 107 -10.10 5.67 13.05
C THR A 107 -10.03 6.19 11.62
N PRO A 108 -9.30 7.31 11.39
CA PRO A 108 -9.26 7.94 10.07
C PRO A 108 -8.46 7.16 9.02
N ASN A 109 -7.72 6.12 9.42
CA ASN A 109 -6.86 5.33 8.54
C ASN A 109 -6.74 3.91 9.07
N ALA A 110 -7.44 3.00 8.43
CA ALA A 110 -7.41 1.58 8.76
C ALA A 110 -7.23 0.75 7.49
N ILE A 111 -6.35 -0.24 7.56
CA ILE A 111 -6.12 -1.21 6.50
C ILE A 111 -6.04 -2.62 7.08
N GLU A 112 -6.68 -3.55 6.40
CA GLU A 112 -6.67 -4.97 6.66
C GLU A 112 -6.26 -5.69 5.37
N LEU A 113 -5.17 -6.43 5.40
CA LEU A 113 -4.65 -7.18 4.27
C LEU A 113 -4.37 -8.62 4.67
N HIS A 114 -4.79 -9.54 3.81
CA HIS A 114 -4.48 -10.94 3.88
C HIS A 114 -3.74 -11.35 2.60
N GLY A 115 -2.57 -11.95 2.73
CA GLY A 115 -1.76 -12.31 1.59
C GLY A 115 -0.54 -13.14 1.97
N PHE A 116 0.39 -13.25 1.03
CA PHE A 116 1.57 -14.11 1.14
C PHE A 116 2.85 -13.29 1.11
N LEU A 117 3.79 -13.66 1.95
CA LEU A 117 5.11 -13.04 1.93
C LEU A 117 5.84 -13.45 0.64
N CYS A 118 6.15 -12.49 -0.24
CA CYS A 118 6.72 -12.80 -1.54
C CYS A 118 8.24 -12.55 -1.67
N LYS A 119 8.85 -11.96 -0.64
CA LYS A 119 10.31 -11.79 -0.53
C LYS A 119 10.77 -12.02 0.91
N PRO A 120 12.05 -12.39 1.14
CA PRO A 120 12.61 -12.45 2.48
C PRO A 120 12.44 -11.09 3.18
N PRO A 121 11.99 -11.07 4.44
CA PRO A 121 11.91 -9.86 5.24
C PRO A 121 13.28 -9.21 5.41
N VAL A 122 13.33 -7.89 5.37
CA VAL A 122 14.58 -7.14 5.56
C VAL A 122 14.53 -6.42 6.90
N PHE A 123 15.17 -7.01 7.91
CA PHE A 123 15.28 -6.40 9.23
C PHE A 123 16.47 -5.44 9.27
N ARG A 124 16.25 -4.24 9.82
CA ARG A 124 17.29 -3.23 9.99
C ARG A 124 17.00 -2.31 11.17
N THR A 125 18.01 -1.62 11.64
CA THR A 125 17.88 -0.57 12.65
C THR A 125 18.05 0.80 11.99
N THR A 126 17.13 1.72 12.28
CA THR A 126 17.22 3.08 11.76
C THR A 126 18.32 3.87 12.49
N PRO A 127 18.78 5.03 11.93
CA PRO A 127 19.73 5.92 12.61
C PRO A 127 19.27 6.39 13.99
N PHE A 128 17.96 6.39 14.26
CA PHE A 128 17.37 6.72 15.57
C PHE A 128 17.19 5.50 16.48
N ASN A 129 17.93 4.41 16.21
CA ASN A 129 17.92 3.16 16.97
C ASN A 129 16.52 2.50 17.06
N ARG A 130 15.69 2.63 16.02
CA ARG A 130 14.39 1.97 15.91
C ARG A 130 14.52 0.73 15.05
N GLU A 131 14.11 -0.42 15.59
CA GLU A 131 14.07 -1.67 14.84
C GLU A 131 12.88 -1.66 13.88
N ILE A 132 13.15 -1.97 12.62
CA ILE A 132 12.12 -2.08 11.57
C ILE A 132 12.37 -3.32 10.73
N CYS A 133 11.29 -3.82 10.10
CA CYS A 133 11.36 -4.91 9.15
C CYS A 133 10.49 -4.57 7.94
N ASP A 134 11.14 -4.46 6.79
CA ASP A 134 10.46 -4.24 5.52
C ASP A 134 9.99 -5.59 4.97
N ILE A 135 8.72 -5.68 4.59
CA ILE A 135 8.11 -6.86 3.98
C ILE A 135 7.38 -6.48 2.70
N LEU A 136 7.28 -7.43 1.78
CA LEU A 136 6.48 -7.30 0.56
C LEU A 136 5.42 -8.39 0.56
N LEU A 137 4.16 -7.96 0.57
CA LEU A 137 2.99 -8.83 0.61
C LEU A 137 2.38 -8.97 -0.78
N ALA A 138 2.13 -10.19 -1.22
CA ALA A 138 1.34 -10.48 -2.40
C ALA A 138 -0.11 -10.73 -1.97
N VAL A 139 -1.02 -9.85 -2.35
CA VAL A 139 -2.45 -9.91 -2.03
C VAL A 139 -3.22 -10.35 -3.27
N ASN A 140 -3.97 -11.43 -3.17
CA ASN A 140 -4.70 -11.98 -4.30
C ASN A 140 -5.83 -11.05 -4.77
N ARG A 141 -6.00 -11.00 -6.09
CA ARG A 141 -7.09 -10.33 -6.80
C ARG A 141 -7.91 -11.34 -7.60
N ALA A 142 -9.09 -10.92 -8.02
CA ALA A 142 -9.83 -11.64 -9.05
C ALA A 142 -8.99 -11.82 -10.33
N TYR A 143 -9.31 -12.86 -11.09
CA TYR A 143 -8.66 -13.20 -12.37
C TYR A 143 -7.15 -13.52 -12.26
N ASN A 144 -6.73 -14.19 -11.17
CA ASN A 144 -5.36 -14.65 -10.93
C ASN A 144 -4.31 -13.53 -10.98
N LYS A 145 -4.69 -12.31 -10.62
CA LYS A 145 -3.79 -11.19 -10.45
C LYS A 145 -3.44 -11.00 -8.97
N SER A 146 -2.34 -10.34 -8.69
CA SER A 146 -1.92 -10.00 -7.34
C SER A 146 -1.52 -8.53 -7.24
N ASP A 147 -1.78 -7.93 -6.08
CA ASP A 147 -1.24 -6.65 -5.70
C ASP A 147 -0.01 -6.88 -4.82
N TYR A 148 1.11 -6.24 -5.14
CA TYR A 148 2.35 -6.31 -4.37
C TYR A 148 2.43 -5.09 -3.48
N ILE A 149 2.26 -5.30 -2.18
CA ILE A 149 2.09 -4.21 -1.21
C ILE A 149 3.28 -4.17 -0.26
N PRO A 150 4.12 -3.10 -0.32
CA PRO A 150 5.16 -2.89 0.67
C PRO A 150 4.55 -2.54 2.01
N ALA A 151 5.09 -3.15 3.06
CA ALA A 151 4.68 -2.90 4.42
C ALA A 151 5.90 -2.85 5.34
N ILE A 152 5.78 -2.09 6.43
CA ILE A 152 6.83 -1.89 7.42
C ILE A 152 6.31 -2.26 8.81
N ALA A 153 7.02 -3.17 9.47
CA ALA A 153 6.80 -3.53 10.85
C ALA A 153 7.79 -2.78 11.76
N TRP A 154 7.38 -2.48 12.99
CA TRP A 154 8.14 -1.71 13.96
C TRP A 154 8.35 -2.49 15.26
N GLY A 155 9.51 -2.34 15.90
CA GLY A 155 9.82 -2.86 17.23
C GLY A 155 9.51 -4.35 17.37
N ARG A 156 8.57 -4.71 18.26
CA ARG A 156 8.18 -6.10 18.49
C ARG A 156 7.70 -6.81 17.22
N ASN A 157 6.89 -6.14 16.40
CA ASN A 157 6.43 -6.71 15.13
C ASN A 157 7.58 -6.88 14.14
N ALA A 158 8.58 -5.99 14.14
CA ALA A 158 9.78 -6.13 13.31
C ALA A 158 10.62 -7.36 13.73
N ARG A 159 10.81 -7.55 15.05
CA ARG A 159 11.50 -8.73 15.59
C ARG A 159 10.78 -10.04 15.28
N PHE A 160 9.46 -10.02 15.23
CA PHE A 160 8.66 -11.16 14.81
C PHE A 160 8.78 -11.38 13.29
N ALA A 161 8.57 -10.34 12.50
CA ALA A 161 8.54 -10.43 11.03
C ALA A 161 9.85 -10.92 10.41
N LYS A 162 11.00 -10.66 11.04
CA LYS A 162 12.32 -11.11 10.54
C LYS A 162 12.48 -12.64 10.44
N TYR A 163 11.65 -13.39 11.16
CA TYR A 163 11.69 -14.87 11.15
C TYR A 163 10.69 -15.49 10.18
N LEU A 164 9.85 -14.67 9.53
CA LEU A 164 8.89 -15.15 8.55
C LEU A 164 9.60 -15.61 7.28
N SER A 165 9.04 -16.61 6.64
CA SER A 165 9.56 -17.23 5.41
C SER A 165 8.73 -16.82 4.21
N VAL A 166 9.37 -16.78 3.02
CA VAL A 166 8.68 -16.56 1.75
C VAL A 166 7.61 -17.65 1.55
N GLY A 167 6.41 -17.25 1.18
CA GLY A 167 5.26 -18.12 1.00
C GLY A 167 4.39 -18.29 2.24
N GLU A 168 4.79 -17.79 3.41
CA GLU A 168 3.91 -17.78 4.57
C GLU A 168 2.70 -16.89 4.33
N GLU A 169 1.54 -17.39 4.73
CA GLU A 169 0.27 -16.71 4.67
C GLU A 169 0.05 -15.89 5.94
N ILE A 170 -0.09 -14.59 5.77
CA ILE A 170 -0.19 -13.64 6.88
C ILE A 170 -1.37 -12.70 6.74
N GLU A 171 -1.91 -12.30 7.86
CA GLU A 171 -2.86 -11.20 7.98
C GLU A 171 -2.19 -10.03 8.70
N ILE A 172 -2.35 -8.83 8.12
CA ILE A 172 -1.85 -7.62 8.72
C ILE A 172 -2.96 -6.58 8.87
N THR A 173 -2.93 -5.88 9.99
CA THR A 173 -3.71 -4.66 10.17
C THR A 173 -2.76 -3.48 10.40
N GLY A 174 -3.19 -2.30 9.99
CA GLY A 174 -2.34 -1.12 10.13
C GLY A 174 -2.97 0.12 9.51
N ARG A 175 -2.10 0.99 9.03
CA ARG A 175 -2.48 2.23 8.34
C ARG A 175 -1.65 2.40 7.08
N LEU A 176 -2.24 3.00 6.06
CA LEU A 176 -1.52 3.45 4.88
C LEU A 176 -0.79 4.76 5.20
N GLN A 177 0.48 4.86 4.83
CA GLN A 177 1.27 6.06 5.05
C GLN A 177 2.05 6.47 3.82
N SER A 178 2.33 7.77 3.71
CA SER A 178 3.28 8.35 2.78
C SER A 178 4.61 8.59 3.49
N ARG A 179 5.71 8.35 2.80
CA ARG A 179 7.06 8.64 3.28
C ARG A 179 7.86 9.34 2.21
N GLU A 180 8.32 10.53 2.53
CA GLU A 180 9.28 11.23 1.69
C GLU A 180 10.68 10.65 1.87
N TYR A 181 11.41 10.51 0.78
CA TYR A 181 12.81 10.13 0.78
C TYR A 181 13.56 10.89 -0.31
N GLN A 182 14.82 11.15 -0.04
CA GLN A 182 15.70 11.78 -1.01
C GLN A 182 16.39 10.72 -1.85
N LYS A 183 16.33 10.87 -3.17
CA LYS A 183 17.08 10.05 -4.11
C LYS A 183 18.14 10.92 -4.80
N LYS A 184 19.40 10.51 -4.67
CA LYS A 184 20.50 11.13 -5.41
C LYS A 184 20.42 10.68 -6.87
N ILE A 185 20.26 11.63 -7.79
CA ILE A 185 20.23 11.36 -9.24
C ILE A 185 21.63 11.58 -9.83
N SER A 186 22.34 12.59 -9.36
CA SER A 186 23.73 12.89 -9.68
C SER A 186 24.44 13.44 -8.44
N GLU A 187 25.75 13.73 -8.53
CA GLU A 187 26.51 14.25 -7.38
C GLU A 187 25.91 15.52 -6.77
N GLU A 188 25.25 16.34 -7.58
CA GLU A 188 24.70 17.63 -7.16
C GLU A 188 23.16 17.67 -7.08
N VAL A 189 22.44 16.63 -7.55
CA VAL A 189 20.98 16.66 -7.65
C VAL A 189 20.35 15.62 -6.73
N LEU A 190 19.73 16.12 -5.66
CA LEU A 190 18.83 15.36 -4.77
C LEU A 190 17.37 15.62 -5.14
N VAL A 191 16.60 14.58 -5.40
CA VAL A 191 15.17 14.68 -5.68
C VAL A 191 14.37 14.03 -4.56
N THR A 192 13.47 14.81 -3.95
CA THR A 192 12.51 14.26 -2.97
C THR A 192 11.45 13.45 -3.71
N LYS A 193 11.24 12.21 -3.28
CA LYS A 193 10.23 11.29 -3.78
C LYS A 193 9.35 10.82 -2.66
N VAL A 194 8.10 10.46 -2.99
CA VAL A 194 7.14 9.90 -2.05
C VAL A 194 7.00 8.41 -2.32
N ALA A 195 7.10 7.60 -1.28
CA ALA A 195 6.75 6.20 -1.27
C ALA A 195 5.50 5.99 -0.40
N TYR A 196 4.66 5.06 -0.82
CA TYR A 196 3.49 4.63 -0.05
C TYR A 196 3.73 3.23 0.48
N GLU A 197 3.39 3.00 1.73
CA GLU A 197 3.60 1.72 2.41
C GLU A 197 2.57 1.53 3.52
N VAL A 198 2.35 0.28 3.93
CA VAL A 198 1.49 -0.04 5.08
C VAL A 198 2.34 -0.09 6.34
N SER A 199 2.07 0.78 7.30
CA SER A 199 2.65 0.71 8.65
C SER A 199 1.83 -0.27 9.49
N ILE A 200 2.45 -1.41 9.82
CA ILE A 200 1.79 -2.54 10.49
C ILE A 200 1.62 -2.25 11.98
N SER A 201 0.39 -2.40 12.47
CA SER A 201 0.05 -2.39 13.89
C SER A 201 -0.06 -3.81 14.47
N LYS A 202 -0.56 -4.77 13.69
CA LYS A 202 -0.67 -6.18 14.06
C LYS A 202 -0.30 -7.06 12.87
N ILE A 203 0.32 -8.21 13.15
CA ILE A 203 0.70 -9.23 12.18
C ILE A 203 0.44 -10.61 12.78
N ASP A 204 -0.29 -11.45 12.04
CA ASP A 204 -0.63 -12.81 12.41
C ASP A 204 -0.27 -13.76 11.26
N VAL A 205 0.29 -14.92 11.58
CA VAL A 205 0.49 -16.02 10.63
C VAL A 205 -0.77 -16.87 10.62
N ILE A 206 -1.35 -17.08 9.43
CA ILE A 206 -2.60 -17.83 9.28
C ILE A 206 -2.32 -19.22 8.74
N GLY A 207 -1.36 -19.35 7.83
CA GLY A 207 -1.04 -20.61 7.17
C GLY A 207 0.46 -20.85 7.03
N ALA A 208 0.82 -22.14 6.87
CA ALA A 208 2.20 -22.55 6.64
C ALA A 208 2.70 -22.06 5.27
N ALA A 209 4.02 -21.88 5.17
CA ALA A 209 4.66 -21.49 3.92
C ALA A 209 4.38 -22.52 2.81
N PHE A 210 4.05 -22.02 1.61
CA PHE A 210 4.00 -22.86 0.42
C PHE A 210 5.37 -23.46 0.12
N LYS A 211 5.39 -24.68 -0.42
CA LYS A 211 6.62 -25.18 -1.03
C LYS A 211 7.03 -24.25 -2.17
N ALA A 212 8.32 -23.96 -2.30
CA ALA A 212 8.85 -22.95 -3.23
C ALA A 212 8.35 -23.10 -4.68
N GLY A 213 8.09 -24.33 -5.17
CA GLY A 213 7.54 -24.59 -6.50
C GLY A 213 6.07 -24.20 -6.67
N ASP A 214 5.25 -24.28 -5.61
CA ASP A 214 3.84 -23.93 -5.67
C ASP A 214 3.63 -22.42 -5.55
N PHE A 215 4.51 -21.75 -4.82
CA PHE A 215 4.51 -20.29 -4.73
C PHE A 215 4.73 -19.63 -6.10
N ASN A 216 5.76 -20.07 -6.83
CA ASN A 216 6.10 -19.54 -8.17
C ASN A 216 5.01 -19.81 -9.23
N ARG A 217 4.16 -20.82 -9.05
CA ARG A 217 2.99 -21.04 -9.91
C ARG A 217 1.82 -20.10 -9.64
N ARG A 218 1.73 -19.58 -8.42
CA ARG A 218 0.60 -18.77 -7.96
C ARG A 218 0.90 -17.26 -8.03
N PHE A 219 2.16 -16.88 -7.96
CA PHE A 219 2.63 -15.50 -8.00
C PHE A 219 3.71 -15.35 -9.06
N ASP A 220 3.60 -14.32 -9.89
CA ASP A 220 4.64 -14.03 -10.88
C ASP A 220 5.85 -13.38 -10.19
N PRO A 221 6.99 -14.09 -10.07
CA PRO A 221 8.17 -13.56 -9.42
C PRO A 221 8.80 -12.38 -10.19
N THR A 222 8.46 -12.19 -11.47
CA THR A 222 8.96 -11.05 -12.26
C THR A 222 8.24 -9.76 -11.88
N GLU A 223 6.94 -9.80 -11.62
CA GLU A 223 6.19 -8.66 -11.09
C GLU A 223 6.72 -8.24 -9.70
N ALA A 224 7.07 -9.21 -8.84
CA ALA A 224 7.67 -8.95 -7.54
C ALA A 224 9.08 -8.33 -7.63
N LYS A 225 9.87 -8.65 -8.67
CA LYS A 225 11.21 -8.05 -8.87
C LYS A 225 11.11 -6.56 -9.18
N HIS A 226 10.12 -6.15 -9.94
CA HIS A 226 9.90 -4.74 -10.28
C HIS A 226 9.31 -3.91 -9.12
N ALA A 227 8.65 -4.57 -8.15
CA ALA A 227 8.09 -3.91 -6.99
C ALA A 227 9.16 -3.32 -6.04
N TYR A 228 10.40 -3.80 -6.08
CA TYR A 228 11.48 -3.40 -5.18
C TYR A 228 12.57 -2.60 -5.89
N GLY A 229 12.21 -1.50 -6.53
CA GLY A 229 13.15 -0.43 -6.87
C GLY A 229 13.57 0.41 -5.65
N MET A 230 13.46 -0.12 -4.45
CA MET A 230 14.15 0.36 -3.26
C MET A 230 15.55 -0.25 -3.25
N GLU A 231 16.47 0.32 -4.03
CA GLU A 231 17.86 0.34 -3.60
C GLU A 231 17.85 0.93 -2.20
N CYS A 232 18.16 0.10 -1.22
CA CYS A 232 18.53 0.57 0.11
C CYS A 232 19.68 1.55 -0.12
N GLY A 233 19.37 2.84 -0.18
CA GLY A 233 20.38 3.87 -0.15
C GLY A 233 21.11 3.73 1.18
N GLY A 234 22.15 2.90 1.20
CA GLY A 234 23.18 2.98 2.19
C GLY A 234 23.74 4.39 2.09
N VAL A 235 23.43 5.22 3.05
CA VAL A 235 24.23 6.39 3.34
C VAL A 235 25.55 5.82 3.85
N GLU A 236 26.53 5.69 2.97
CA GLU A 236 27.93 5.66 3.39
C GLU A 236 28.20 7.01 4.04
N ILE A 237 28.19 7.04 5.34
CA ILE A 237 28.77 8.13 6.11
C ILE A 237 30.28 7.91 6.00
N GLY A 238 30.88 8.60 5.00
CA GLY A 238 32.31 8.77 4.95
C GLY A 238 32.79 9.44 6.25
N GLY A 239 33.88 8.92 6.80
CA GLY A 239 34.54 9.26 8.04
C GLY A 239 34.94 10.71 8.24
#